data_99a8c9752216ce3216b78795bd22334a
#
_entry.id   99a8c9752216ce3216b78795bd22334a
#
_cell.length_a   1.000
_cell.length_b   1.000
_cell.length_c   1.000
_cell.angle_alpha   90.00
_cell.angle_beta   90.00
_cell.angle_gamma   90.00
#
_symmetry.space_group_name_H-M   'P 1'
#
loop_
_entity.id
_entity.type
_entity.pdbx_description
1 polymer ?
#
loop_
_entity_poly.entity_id
_entity_poly.type
_entity_poly.pdbx_seq_one_letter_code
_entity_poly.pdbx_strand_id
1 'polypeptide(L)'
;LAGTHVDLYWYGRDAARARDILTAADEAVERLGDEMGVPIERRVRVYVYNSQRDMRPALSSRSESYDDRVLTLGVAVDEYTLLLLGTHRDVLRTAAHELSHIVVGIATDNPYTDLPRWLDEGLAMYAEGELPDDNRDALENAIAADRVLSIRSMTSYSGQASEVDLFYGQAHSIVSYLLDTFGRAKLHELLDAFTEGMRQEDALLRVYGFGLDELDDRWRA
;
A
#
# COMPACT_ATOMS: atom_id res chain seq x y z
N LEU A 1 -6.26 1.88 23.28
CA LEU A 1 -6.39 0.44 23.19
C LEU A 1 -5.07 -0.16 22.74
N ALA A 2 -4.70 -1.31 23.26
CA ALA A 2 -3.47 -1.99 22.90
C ALA A 2 -3.81 -3.38 22.34
N GLY A 3 -3.31 -3.67 21.15
CA GLY A 3 -3.31 -4.98 20.51
C GLY A 3 -1.95 -5.66 20.64
N THR A 4 -1.69 -6.66 19.81
CA THR A 4 -0.41 -7.35 19.72
C THR A 4 0.62 -6.49 18.98
N HIS A 5 0.24 -5.99 17.82
CA HIS A 5 1.09 -5.22 16.89
C HIS A 5 0.71 -3.75 16.79
N VAL A 6 -0.47 -3.35 17.34
CA VAL A 6 -1.03 -2.00 17.18
C VAL A 6 -1.39 -1.39 18.52
N ASP A 7 -1.00 -0.13 18.72
CA ASP A 7 -1.53 0.75 19.76
C ASP A 7 -2.47 1.76 19.11
N LEU A 8 -3.79 1.65 19.41
CA LEU A 8 -4.81 2.52 18.83
C LEU A 8 -5.23 3.62 19.81
N TYR A 9 -5.20 4.86 19.32
CA TYR A 9 -5.61 6.07 20.02
C TYR A 9 -6.85 6.66 19.33
N TRP A 10 -7.92 6.86 20.09
CA TRP A 10 -9.14 7.50 19.58
C TRP A 10 -9.73 8.43 20.63
N TYR A 11 -10.58 9.32 20.18
CA TYR A 11 -11.45 10.11 21.02
C TYR A 11 -12.89 9.99 20.49
N GLY A 12 -13.88 10.12 21.36
CA GLY A 12 -15.27 9.96 20.99
C GLY A 12 -15.96 8.85 21.80
N ARG A 13 -17.20 8.56 21.43
CA ARG A 13 -18.08 7.69 22.23
C ARG A 13 -18.22 6.28 21.67
N ASP A 14 -17.82 6.04 20.44
CA ASP A 14 -17.96 4.74 19.79
C ASP A 14 -16.75 3.83 20.06
N ALA A 15 -16.74 3.25 21.24
CA ALA A 15 -15.72 2.30 21.64
C ALA A 15 -15.84 0.94 20.91
N ALA A 16 -17.00 0.61 20.34
CA ALA A 16 -17.15 -0.59 19.52
C ALA A 16 -16.38 -0.43 18.21
N ARG A 17 -16.65 0.67 17.51
CA ARG A 17 -15.92 1.01 16.27
C ARG A 17 -14.40 1.06 16.46
N ALA A 18 -13.94 1.64 17.59
CA ALA A 18 -12.52 1.68 17.90
C ALA A 18 -11.91 0.28 18.09
N ARG A 19 -12.65 -0.65 18.69
CA ARG A 19 -12.22 -2.06 18.81
C ARG A 19 -12.19 -2.78 17.47
N ASP A 20 -13.19 -2.56 16.63
CA ASP A 20 -13.24 -3.15 15.29
C ASP A 20 -12.05 -2.71 14.45
N ILE A 21 -11.70 -1.40 14.50
CA ILE A 21 -10.52 -0.87 13.81
C ILE A 21 -9.23 -1.45 14.40
N LEU A 22 -9.11 -1.55 15.73
CA LEU A 22 -7.94 -2.16 16.35
C LEU A 22 -7.76 -3.62 15.91
N THR A 23 -8.83 -4.42 15.98
CA THR A 23 -8.78 -5.83 15.60
C THR A 23 -8.34 -5.97 14.14
N ALA A 24 -8.98 -5.25 13.23
CA ALA A 24 -8.65 -5.31 11.80
C ALA A 24 -7.22 -4.81 11.50
N ALA A 25 -6.77 -3.76 12.20
CA ALA A 25 -5.41 -3.24 12.03
C ALA A 25 -4.35 -4.23 12.58
N ASP A 26 -4.61 -4.84 13.72
CA ASP A 26 -3.70 -5.81 14.35
C ASP A 26 -3.54 -7.06 13.48
N GLU A 27 -4.65 -7.60 12.98
CA GLU A 27 -4.68 -8.73 12.04
C GLU A 27 -4.00 -8.38 10.70
N ALA A 28 -4.19 -7.15 10.20
CA ALA A 28 -3.54 -6.70 8.98
C ALA A 28 -2.02 -6.62 9.13
N VAL A 29 -1.51 -6.06 10.23
CA VAL A 29 -0.06 -5.95 10.49
C VAL A 29 0.57 -7.34 10.63
N GLU A 30 -0.07 -8.26 11.37
CA GLU A 30 0.41 -9.65 11.52
C GLU A 30 0.49 -10.33 10.15
N ARG A 31 -0.61 -10.31 9.39
CA ARG A 31 -0.69 -10.92 8.05
C ARG A 31 0.34 -10.32 7.08
N LEU A 32 0.47 -8.99 7.05
CA LEU A 32 1.42 -8.32 6.17
C LEU A 32 2.87 -8.62 6.55
N GLY A 33 3.19 -8.69 7.85
CA GLY A 33 4.50 -9.12 8.33
C GLY A 33 4.86 -10.51 7.82
N ASP A 34 3.92 -11.45 7.91
CA ASP A 34 4.08 -12.82 7.39
C ASP A 34 4.19 -12.85 5.86
N GLU A 35 3.39 -12.06 5.15
CA GLU A 35 3.39 -11.99 3.68
C GLU A 35 4.67 -11.38 3.13
N MET A 36 5.26 -10.41 3.82
CA MET A 36 6.48 -9.72 3.42
C MET A 36 7.75 -10.32 4.05
N GLY A 37 7.60 -11.32 4.94
CA GLY A 37 8.72 -12.02 5.58
C GLY A 37 9.46 -11.18 6.62
N VAL A 38 8.81 -10.18 7.21
CA VAL A 38 9.45 -9.25 8.14
C VAL A 38 8.83 -9.33 9.55
N PRO A 39 9.64 -9.48 10.62
CA PRO A 39 9.14 -9.45 11.98
C PRO A 39 8.75 -8.03 12.39
N ILE A 40 7.56 -7.87 12.96
CA ILE A 40 7.09 -6.59 13.49
C ILE A 40 7.49 -6.49 14.97
N GLU A 41 8.66 -5.96 15.23
CA GLU A 41 9.24 -5.89 16.57
C GLU A 41 8.67 -4.74 17.41
N ARG A 42 8.15 -3.69 16.75
CA ARG A 42 7.60 -2.49 17.39
C ARG A 42 6.15 -2.29 16.99
N ARG A 43 5.30 -1.93 17.95
CA ARG A 43 3.90 -1.64 17.67
C ARG A 43 3.72 -0.40 16.80
N VAL A 44 2.80 -0.51 15.84
CA VAL A 44 2.34 0.61 15.02
C VAL A 44 1.33 1.43 15.82
N ARG A 45 1.45 2.75 15.80
CA ARG A 45 0.54 3.69 16.44
C ARG A 45 -0.52 4.13 15.44
N VAL A 46 -1.78 3.87 15.74
CA VAL A 46 -2.91 4.26 14.90
C VAL A 46 -3.73 5.32 15.62
N TYR A 47 -3.79 6.53 15.05
CA TYR A 47 -4.60 7.64 15.56
C TYR A 47 -5.88 7.77 14.74
N VAL A 48 -7.03 7.54 15.37
CA VAL A 48 -8.34 7.55 14.73
C VAL A 48 -9.05 8.87 14.99
N TYR A 49 -9.31 9.61 13.92
CA TYR A 49 -9.99 10.92 13.96
C TYR A 49 -11.46 10.78 13.60
N ASN A 50 -12.32 11.56 14.27
CA ASN A 50 -13.75 11.58 14.01
C ASN A 50 -14.16 12.56 12.89
N SER A 51 -13.26 13.42 12.45
CA SER A 51 -13.49 14.35 11.36
C SER A 51 -12.19 14.72 10.64
N GLN A 52 -12.30 15.10 9.37
CA GLN A 52 -11.17 15.70 8.63
C GLN A 52 -10.66 16.99 9.30
N ARG A 53 -11.57 17.79 9.85
CA ARG A 53 -11.19 19.03 10.54
C ARG A 53 -10.22 18.78 11.68
N ASP A 54 -10.43 17.70 12.45
CA ASP A 54 -9.58 17.35 13.58
C ASP A 54 -8.28 16.67 13.13
N MET A 55 -8.32 15.94 12.00
CA MET A 55 -7.15 15.27 11.42
C MET A 55 -6.20 16.25 10.73
N ARG A 56 -6.73 17.29 10.08
CA ARG A 56 -5.96 18.27 9.29
C ARG A 56 -4.73 18.86 10.00
N PRO A 57 -4.77 19.30 11.27
CA PRO A 57 -3.58 19.83 11.95
C PRO A 57 -2.43 18.83 12.07
N ALA A 58 -2.73 17.52 12.10
CA ALA A 58 -1.72 16.47 12.15
C ALA A 58 -1.10 16.19 10.76
N LEU A 59 -1.77 16.57 9.67
CA LEU A 59 -1.29 16.43 8.29
C LEU A 59 -0.41 17.60 7.87
N SER A 60 -0.73 18.82 8.30
CA SER A 60 -0.14 20.08 7.81
C SER A 60 1.35 20.28 8.12
N SER A 61 1.95 19.46 8.96
CA SER A 61 3.37 19.58 9.32
C SER A 61 4.34 18.94 8.32
N ARG A 62 3.85 18.24 7.28
CA ARG A 62 4.68 17.38 6.41
C ARG A 62 4.53 17.54 4.91
N SER A 63 3.59 18.34 4.40
CA SER A 63 3.38 18.48 2.97
C SER A 63 3.08 19.91 2.57
N GLU A 64 4.04 20.57 1.90
CA GLU A 64 3.82 21.86 1.22
C GLU A 64 2.88 21.74 0.00
N SER A 65 2.57 20.51 -0.42
CA SER A 65 1.73 20.20 -1.59
C SER A 65 0.38 19.58 -1.24
N TYR A 66 -0.02 19.59 0.05
CA TYR A 66 -1.31 19.05 0.45
C TYR A 66 -2.46 19.95 -0.05
N ASP A 67 -3.22 19.47 -1.03
CA ASP A 67 -4.43 20.17 -1.49
C ASP A 67 -5.55 19.99 -0.44
N ASP A 68 -5.92 21.09 0.21
CA ASP A 68 -7.02 21.16 1.18
C ASP A 68 -8.36 20.61 0.66
N ARG A 69 -8.46 20.32 -0.63
CA ARG A 69 -9.66 19.82 -1.32
C ARG A 69 -9.69 18.30 -1.40
N VAL A 70 -8.56 17.62 -1.16
CA VAL A 70 -8.50 16.15 -1.20
C VAL A 70 -8.98 15.58 0.13
N LEU A 71 -9.91 14.65 0.07
CA LEU A 71 -10.36 13.87 1.23
C LEU A 71 -9.29 12.84 1.57
N THR A 72 -8.51 13.08 2.63
CA THR A 72 -7.58 12.09 3.15
C THR A 72 -8.31 11.15 4.10
N LEU A 73 -8.37 9.88 3.77
CA LEU A 73 -9.02 8.83 4.56
C LEU A 73 -8.04 8.19 5.55
N GLY A 74 -6.79 8.04 5.15
CA GLY A 74 -5.68 7.54 5.94
C GLY A 74 -4.36 8.10 5.43
N VAL A 75 -3.31 8.05 6.24
CA VAL A 75 -1.94 8.37 5.84
C VAL A 75 -0.93 7.83 6.84
N ALA A 76 0.09 7.14 6.37
CA ALA A 76 1.30 6.84 7.13
C ALA A 76 2.15 8.12 7.25
N VAL A 77 2.37 8.60 8.46
CA VAL A 77 3.09 9.86 8.71
C VAL A 77 4.54 9.67 9.17
N ASP A 78 4.86 8.50 9.64
CA ASP A 78 6.22 8.02 9.90
C ASP A 78 6.25 6.49 9.85
N GLU A 79 7.41 5.88 10.02
CA GLU A 79 7.65 4.43 9.94
C GLU A 79 6.71 3.57 10.81
N TYR A 80 6.11 4.14 11.84
CA TYR A 80 5.27 3.43 12.81
C TYR A 80 4.02 4.21 13.21
N THR A 81 3.58 5.18 12.42
CA THR A 81 2.42 6.00 12.77
C THR A 81 1.47 6.19 11.60
N LEU A 82 0.24 5.77 11.82
CA LEU A 82 -0.89 5.90 10.91
C LEU A 82 -1.95 6.85 11.47
N LEU A 83 -2.43 7.78 10.65
CA LEU A 83 -3.61 8.59 10.93
C LEU A 83 -4.78 8.08 10.09
N LEU A 84 -5.96 7.88 10.70
CA LEU A 84 -7.16 7.37 10.04
C LEU A 84 -8.38 8.26 10.30
N LEU A 85 -9.22 8.43 9.29
CA LEU A 85 -10.56 9.00 9.44
C LEU A 85 -11.55 7.90 9.82
N GLY A 86 -11.76 7.67 11.12
CA GLY A 86 -12.54 6.56 11.66
C GLY A 86 -14.04 6.56 11.31
N THR A 87 -14.58 7.67 10.85
CA THR A 87 -15.99 7.82 10.46
C THR A 87 -16.26 7.39 9.00
N HIS A 88 -15.21 7.19 8.20
CA HIS A 88 -15.40 6.73 6.83
C HIS A 88 -15.86 5.27 6.79
N ARG A 89 -16.76 4.94 5.84
CA ARG A 89 -17.30 3.57 5.70
C ARG A 89 -16.21 2.53 5.44
N ASP A 90 -15.21 2.90 4.63
CA ASP A 90 -14.14 2.02 4.17
C ASP A 90 -12.88 2.06 5.06
N VAL A 91 -13.01 2.53 6.33
CA VAL A 91 -11.87 2.74 7.23
C VAL A 91 -11.02 1.49 7.45
N LEU A 92 -11.61 0.29 7.47
CA LEU A 92 -10.85 -0.95 7.67
C LEU A 92 -9.97 -1.27 6.46
N ARG A 93 -10.52 -1.06 5.25
CA ARG A 93 -9.78 -1.20 4.00
C ARG A 93 -8.65 -0.17 3.90
N THR A 94 -8.96 1.11 4.17
CA THR A 94 -7.97 2.19 4.23
C THR A 94 -6.86 1.86 5.24
N ALA A 95 -7.21 1.32 6.41
CA ALA A 95 -6.23 0.92 7.41
C ALA A 95 -5.27 -0.17 6.86
N ALA A 96 -5.79 -1.19 6.18
CA ALA A 96 -4.96 -2.24 5.59
C ALA A 96 -4.02 -1.69 4.50
N HIS A 97 -4.52 -0.77 3.65
CA HIS A 97 -3.73 -0.07 2.64
C HIS A 97 -2.54 0.67 3.25
N GLU A 98 -2.82 1.58 4.18
CA GLU A 98 -1.80 2.41 4.81
C GLU A 98 -0.83 1.61 5.69
N LEU A 99 -1.31 0.54 6.34
CA LEU A 99 -0.46 -0.37 7.10
C LEU A 99 0.48 -1.16 6.19
N SER A 100 0.09 -1.43 4.95
CA SER A 100 0.99 -2.04 3.96
C SER A 100 2.22 -1.15 3.70
N HIS A 101 2.04 0.15 3.51
CA HIS A 101 3.17 1.08 3.34
C HIS A 101 4.10 1.08 4.56
N ILE A 102 3.55 0.99 5.78
CA ILE A 102 4.36 0.89 7.01
C ILE A 102 5.15 -0.42 7.03
N VAL A 103 4.49 -1.56 6.77
CA VAL A 103 5.17 -2.88 6.79
C VAL A 103 6.21 -2.99 5.67
N VAL A 104 5.89 -2.48 4.48
CA VAL A 104 6.84 -2.37 3.36
C VAL A 104 8.05 -1.52 3.74
N GLY A 105 7.82 -0.37 4.39
CA GLY A 105 8.89 0.49 4.90
C GLY A 105 9.79 -0.21 5.92
N ILE A 106 9.21 -1.05 6.80
CA ILE A 106 9.98 -1.89 7.74
C ILE A 106 10.76 -2.98 6.98
N ALA A 107 10.11 -3.62 6.00
CA ALA A 107 10.72 -4.70 5.20
C ALA A 107 11.88 -4.21 4.30
N THR A 108 11.83 -2.94 3.90
CA THR A 108 12.83 -2.33 3.00
C THR A 108 13.64 -1.24 3.68
N ASP A 109 13.93 -1.36 4.96
CA ASP A 109 14.62 -0.33 5.79
C ASP A 109 15.91 0.19 5.15
N ASN A 110 15.72 1.03 4.13
CA ASN A 110 16.78 1.69 3.37
C ASN A 110 16.35 3.11 2.97
N PRO A 111 16.86 4.16 3.66
CA PRO A 111 16.48 5.55 3.39
C PRO A 111 16.96 6.07 2.03
N TYR A 112 17.72 5.28 1.28
CA TYR A 112 18.31 5.66 -0.01
C TYR A 112 17.63 5.00 -1.21
N THR A 113 16.64 4.13 -0.98
CA THR A 113 15.97 3.39 -2.07
C THR A 113 14.46 3.40 -1.86
N ASP A 114 13.75 4.12 -2.73
CA ASP A 114 12.30 4.04 -2.77
C ASP A 114 11.85 2.86 -3.64
N LEU A 115 10.83 2.14 -3.20
CA LEU A 115 10.15 1.18 -4.05
C LEU A 115 9.52 1.87 -5.27
N PRO A 116 9.50 1.23 -6.45
CA PRO A 116 8.74 1.74 -7.58
C PRO A 116 7.25 1.77 -7.22
N ARG A 117 6.54 2.83 -7.64
CA ARG A 117 5.14 3.05 -7.24
C ARG A 117 4.21 1.89 -7.59
N TRP A 118 4.41 1.23 -8.73
CA TRP A 118 3.59 0.07 -9.08
C TRP A 118 3.69 -1.09 -8.07
N LEU A 119 4.85 -1.27 -7.44
CA LEU A 119 5.05 -2.31 -6.44
C LEU A 119 4.51 -1.87 -5.07
N ASP A 120 4.84 -0.67 -4.62
CA ASP A 120 4.40 -0.09 -3.34
C ASP A 120 2.86 -0.03 -3.27
N GLU A 121 2.23 0.63 -4.24
CA GLU A 121 0.77 0.73 -4.30
C GLU A 121 0.10 -0.61 -4.63
N GLY A 122 0.75 -1.45 -5.43
CA GLY A 122 0.25 -2.80 -5.73
C GLY A 122 0.17 -3.68 -4.50
N LEU A 123 1.17 -3.62 -3.61
CA LEU A 123 1.16 -4.30 -2.32
C LEU A 123 0.10 -3.73 -1.39
N ALA A 124 -0.09 -2.41 -1.38
CA ALA A 124 -1.13 -1.76 -0.60
C ALA A 124 -2.54 -2.14 -1.07
N MET A 125 -2.78 -2.16 -2.37
CA MET A 125 -4.04 -2.63 -2.95
C MET A 125 -4.28 -4.13 -2.69
N TYR A 126 -3.24 -4.96 -2.75
CA TYR A 126 -3.32 -6.38 -2.40
C TYR A 126 -3.67 -6.57 -0.92
N ALA A 127 -3.14 -5.73 -0.03
CA ALA A 127 -3.45 -5.72 1.39
C ALA A 127 -4.92 -5.39 1.70
N GLU A 128 -5.58 -4.59 0.85
CA GLU A 128 -7.00 -4.28 0.97
C GLU A 128 -7.91 -5.52 0.75
N GLY A 129 -7.41 -6.55 0.09
CA GLY A 129 -8.13 -7.75 -0.29
C GLY A 129 -8.76 -7.64 -1.68
N GLU A 130 -10.08 -7.78 -1.79
CA GLU A 130 -10.76 -7.74 -3.09
C GLU A 130 -10.64 -6.36 -3.76
N LEU A 131 -10.26 -6.38 -5.04
CA LEU A 131 -10.09 -5.16 -5.83
C LEU A 131 -11.41 -4.37 -5.93
N PRO A 132 -11.42 -3.05 -5.61
CA PRO A 132 -12.61 -2.20 -5.77
C PRO A 132 -13.19 -2.24 -7.18
N ASP A 133 -14.52 -2.14 -7.29
CA ASP A 133 -15.23 -2.20 -8.57
C ASP A 133 -14.71 -1.16 -9.56
N ASP A 134 -14.51 0.08 -9.13
CA ASP A 134 -14.01 1.16 -9.99
C ASP A 134 -12.62 0.85 -10.58
N ASN A 135 -11.72 0.28 -9.77
CA ASN A 135 -10.38 -0.12 -10.22
C ASN A 135 -10.43 -1.34 -11.14
N ARG A 136 -11.29 -2.32 -10.84
CA ARG A 136 -11.50 -3.50 -11.67
C ARG A 136 -12.07 -3.12 -13.04
N ASP A 137 -13.13 -2.30 -13.06
CA ASP A 137 -13.77 -1.84 -14.28
C ASP A 137 -12.80 -1.01 -15.14
N ALA A 138 -11.98 -0.16 -14.52
CA ALA A 138 -10.95 0.61 -15.22
C ALA A 138 -9.92 -0.30 -15.89
N LEU A 139 -9.45 -1.33 -15.18
CA LEU A 139 -8.49 -2.31 -15.71
C LEU A 139 -9.09 -3.15 -16.85
N GLU A 140 -10.30 -3.70 -16.67
CA GLU A 140 -10.99 -4.49 -17.69
C GLU A 140 -11.23 -3.69 -18.97
N ASN A 141 -11.66 -2.43 -18.83
CA ASN A 141 -11.86 -1.53 -19.97
C ASN A 141 -10.53 -1.20 -20.68
N ALA A 142 -9.44 -1.03 -19.93
CA ALA A 142 -8.13 -0.77 -20.51
C ALA A 142 -7.59 -2.00 -21.27
N ILE A 143 -7.74 -3.20 -20.70
CA ILE A 143 -7.37 -4.46 -21.37
C ILE A 143 -8.16 -4.62 -22.67
N ALA A 144 -9.48 -4.47 -22.62
CA ALA A 144 -10.35 -4.59 -23.79
C ALA A 144 -10.03 -3.61 -24.91
N ALA A 145 -9.49 -2.45 -24.56
CA ALA A 145 -9.13 -1.38 -25.49
C ALA A 145 -7.64 -1.36 -25.89
N ASP A 146 -6.83 -2.30 -25.40
CA ASP A 146 -5.37 -2.35 -25.54
C ASP A 146 -4.69 -1.03 -25.09
N ARG A 147 -5.11 -0.52 -23.91
CA ARG A 147 -4.65 0.77 -23.35
C ARG A 147 -4.12 0.65 -21.94
N VAL A 148 -3.65 -0.54 -21.55
CA VAL A 148 -2.97 -0.70 -20.25
C VAL A 148 -1.67 0.09 -20.22
N LEU A 149 -1.30 0.58 -19.05
CA LEU A 149 -0.06 1.31 -18.85
C LEU A 149 1.15 0.37 -18.99
N SER A 150 2.30 0.85 -19.48
CA SER A 150 3.53 0.07 -19.35
C SER A 150 4.01 0.07 -17.90
N ILE A 151 4.48 -1.07 -17.38
CA ILE A 151 4.98 -1.16 -15.99
C ILE A 151 6.12 -0.14 -15.77
N ARG A 152 6.93 0.11 -16.78
CA ARG A 152 7.98 1.13 -16.75
C ARG A 152 7.43 2.55 -16.50
N SER A 153 6.26 2.90 -17.06
CA SER A 153 5.62 4.19 -16.82
C SER A 153 5.00 4.30 -15.43
N MET A 154 4.71 3.20 -14.79
CA MET A 154 4.11 3.12 -13.44
C MET A 154 5.15 3.23 -12.30
N THR A 155 6.41 3.53 -12.61
CA THR A 155 7.47 3.79 -11.60
C THR A 155 7.16 5.05 -10.78
N SER A 156 6.40 5.99 -11.35
CA SER A 156 5.88 7.19 -10.69
C SER A 156 4.40 7.35 -10.99
N TYR A 157 3.70 8.20 -10.24
CA TYR A 157 2.30 8.50 -10.53
C TYR A 157 2.15 9.16 -11.92
N SER A 158 1.13 8.71 -12.64
CA SER A 158 0.62 9.46 -13.80
C SER A 158 0.07 10.80 -13.32
N GLY A 159 0.44 11.89 -13.97
CA GLY A 159 -0.16 13.21 -13.69
C GLY A 159 -1.61 13.36 -14.16
N GLN A 160 -2.25 12.28 -14.64
CA GLN A 160 -3.59 12.29 -15.21
C GLN A 160 -4.60 11.67 -14.23
N ALA A 161 -5.53 12.50 -13.75
CA ALA A 161 -6.58 12.05 -12.83
C ALA A 161 -7.45 10.91 -13.39
N SER A 162 -7.60 10.83 -14.73
CA SER A 162 -8.35 9.76 -15.41
C SER A 162 -7.68 8.40 -15.43
N GLU A 163 -6.41 8.32 -15.05
CA GLU A 163 -5.64 7.07 -15.02
C GLU A 163 -5.47 6.52 -13.60
N VAL A 164 -5.98 7.21 -12.58
CA VAL A 164 -5.78 6.83 -11.17
C VAL A 164 -6.34 5.44 -10.88
N ASP A 165 -7.61 5.19 -11.23
CA ASP A 165 -8.26 3.91 -10.97
C ASP A 165 -7.60 2.78 -11.77
N LEU A 166 -7.20 3.05 -13.02
CA LEU A 166 -6.44 2.12 -13.85
C LEU A 166 -5.08 1.81 -13.22
N PHE A 167 -4.35 2.82 -12.76
CA PHE A 167 -3.04 2.64 -12.13
C PHE A 167 -3.13 1.69 -10.93
N TYR A 168 -4.06 1.93 -10.01
CA TYR A 168 -4.25 1.09 -8.83
C TYR A 168 -4.74 -0.32 -9.18
N GLY A 169 -5.69 -0.45 -10.10
CA GLY A 169 -6.17 -1.76 -10.58
C GLY A 169 -5.07 -2.57 -11.26
N GLN A 170 -4.26 -1.93 -12.08
CA GLN A 170 -3.14 -2.57 -12.76
C GLN A 170 -2.00 -2.94 -11.80
N ALA A 171 -1.65 -2.07 -10.85
CA ALA A 171 -0.64 -2.32 -9.82
C ALA A 171 -1.01 -3.55 -8.96
N HIS A 172 -2.27 -3.62 -8.51
CA HIS A 172 -2.82 -4.80 -7.82
C HIS A 172 -2.66 -6.07 -8.66
N SER A 173 -3.06 -6.02 -9.93
CA SER A 173 -3.01 -7.18 -10.83
C SER A 173 -1.57 -7.66 -11.08
N ILE A 174 -0.60 -6.76 -11.22
CA ILE A 174 0.82 -7.11 -11.39
C ILE A 174 1.37 -7.80 -10.13
N VAL A 175 1.07 -7.27 -8.93
CA VAL A 175 1.51 -7.87 -7.67
C VAL A 175 0.84 -9.24 -7.47
N SER A 176 -0.46 -9.37 -7.74
CA SER A 176 -1.17 -10.65 -7.70
C SER A 176 -0.53 -11.68 -8.65
N TYR A 177 -0.22 -11.27 -9.88
CA TYR A 177 0.48 -12.13 -10.84
C TYR A 177 1.85 -12.62 -10.32
N LEU A 178 2.64 -11.75 -9.70
CA LEU A 178 3.94 -12.14 -9.14
C LEU A 178 3.77 -13.13 -7.99
N LEU A 179 2.81 -12.90 -7.10
CA LEU A 179 2.53 -13.78 -5.96
C LEU A 179 1.97 -15.14 -6.40
N ASP A 180 1.02 -15.15 -7.34
CA ASP A 180 0.38 -16.38 -7.83
C ASP A 180 1.35 -17.24 -8.65
N THR A 181 2.23 -16.60 -9.43
CA THR A 181 3.15 -17.31 -10.34
C THR A 181 4.42 -17.76 -9.63
N PHE A 182 4.99 -16.94 -8.76
CA PHE A 182 6.32 -17.17 -8.19
C PHE A 182 6.31 -17.38 -6.67
N GLY A 183 5.20 -17.05 -6.01
CA GLY A 183 5.01 -17.26 -4.58
C GLY A 183 5.67 -16.19 -3.70
N ARG A 184 5.32 -16.23 -2.40
CA ARG A 184 5.76 -15.25 -1.39
C ARG A 184 7.28 -15.21 -1.20
N ALA A 185 7.95 -16.36 -1.28
CA ALA A 185 9.40 -16.42 -1.11
C ALA A 185 10.15 -15.54 -2.13
N LYS A 186 9.63 -15.42 -3.36
CA LYS A 186 10.20 -14.54 -4.37
C LYS A 186 9.89 -13.06 -4.11
N LEU A 187 8.76 -12.76 -3.50
CA LEU A 187 8.48 -11.40 -3.02
C LEU A 187 9.46 -11.01 -1.91
N HIS A 188 9.75 -11.90 -0.94
CA HIS A 188 10.74 -11.61 0.11
C HIS A 188 12.12 -11.34 -0.49
N GLU A 189 12.59 -12.18 -1.42
CA GLU A 189 13.86 -11.95 -2.12
C GLU A 189 13.88 -10.60 -2.87
N LEU A 190 12.73 -10.16 -3.42
CA LEU A 190 12.61 -8.88 -4.10
C LEU A 190 12.73 -7.70 -3.11
N LEU A 191 12.04 -7.77 -1.96
CA LEU A 191 12.12 -6.74 -0.92
C LEU A 191 13.54 -6.67 -0.33
N ASP A 192 14.18 -7.82 -0.08
CA ASP A 192 15.59 -7.89 0.34
C ASP A 192 16.54 -7.21 -0.66
N ALA A 193 16.30 -7.39 -1.97
CA ALA A 193 17.09 -6.73 -3.00
C ALA A 193 16.97 -5.19 -2.94
N PHE A 194 15.78 -4.68 -2.61
CA PHE A 194 15.59 -3.24 -2.39
C PHE A 194 16.27 -2.76 -1.10
N THR A 195 16.24 -3.55 -0.02
CA THR A 195 16.99 -3.26 1.22
C THR A 195 18.48 -3.13 0.94
N GLU A 196 19.04 -3.95 0.04
CA GLU A 196 20.43 -3.86 -0.42
C GLU A 196 20.71 -2.63 -1.34
N GLY A 197 19.69 -1.84 -1.67
CA GLY A 197 19.82 -0.65 -2.52
C GLY A 197 19.80 -0.92 -4.02
N MET A 198 19.32 -2.08 -4.47
CA MET A 198 19.24 -2.40 -5.89
C MET A 198 18.16 -1.56 -6.59
N ARG A 199 18.42 -1.21 -7.85
CA ARG A 199 17.40 -0.62 -8.72
C ARG A 199 16.40 -1.69 -9.17
N GLN A 200 15.19 -1.30 -9.48
CA GLN A 200 14.11 -2.23 -9.84
C GLN A 200 14.47 -3.19 -10.98
N GLU A 201 15.18 -2.72 -12.02
CA GLU A 201 15.61 -3.58 -13.14
C GLU A 201 16.54 -4.69 -12.67
N ASP A 202 17.56 -4.33 -11.87
CA ASP A 202 18.55 -5.27 -11.36
C ASP A 202 17.94 -6.23 -10.32
N ALA A 203 17.03 -5.74 -9.48
CA ALA A 203 16.29 -6.54 -8.50
C ALA A 203 15.41 -7.60 -9.19
N LEU A 204 14.65 -7.21 -10.21
CA LEU A 204 13.83 -8.14 -11.00
C LEU A 204 14.68 -9.19 -11.71
N LEU A 205 15.78 -8.78 -12.37
CA LEU A 205 16.72 -9.70 -13.02
C LEU A 205 17.33 -10.70 -12.02
N ARG A 206 17.72 -10.24 -10.83
CA ARG A 206 18.29 -11.09 -9.78
C ARG A 206 17.30 -12.12 -9.28
N VAL A 207 16.06 -11.70 -9.00
CA VAL A 207 15.06 -12.52 -8.29
C VAL A 207 14.28 -13.42 -9.24
N TYR A 208 13.82 -12.86 -10.36
CA TYR A 208 12.94 -13.55 -11.32
C TYR A 208 13.64 -13.98 -12.60
N GLY A 209 14.83 -13.45 -12.88
CA GLY A 209 15.61 -13.75 -14.10
C GLY A 209 15.17 -12.92 -15.31
N PHE A 210 14.33 -11.92 -15.14
CA PHE A 210 13.86 -11.02 -16.21
C PHE A 210 13.68 -9.58 -15.68
N GLY A 211 13.73 -8.60 -16.57
CA GLY A 211 13.57 -7.18 -16.26
C GLY A 211 12.13 -6.69 -16.45
N LEU A 212 11.96 -5.35 -16.39
CA LEU A 212 10.65 -4.70 -16.45
C LEU A 212 9.88 -4.97 -17.73
N ASP A 213 10.54 -4.90 -18.88
CA ASP A 213 9.88 -5.06 -20.18
C ASP A 213 9.36 -6.50 -20.34
N GLU A 214 10.14 -7.49 -19.91
CA GLU A 214 9.69 -8.89 -19.93
C GLU A 214 8.63 -9.16 -18.86
N LEU A 215 8.65 -8.48 -17.70
CA LEU A 215 7.56 -8.54 -16.73
C LEU A 215 6.26 -8.03 -17.35
N ASP A 216 6.31 -6.91 -18.07
CA ASP A 216 5.15 -6.32 -18.75
C ASP A 216 4.58 -7.30 -19.80
N ASP A 217 5.45 -7.88 -20.62
CA ASP A 217 5.04 -8.88 -21.64
C ASP A 217 4.41 -10.14 -21.01
N ARG A 218 5.01 -10.67 -19.94
CA ARG A 218 4.51 -11.87 -19.25
C ARG A 218 3.19 -11.64 -18.51
N TRP A 219 3.03 -10.46 -17.91
CA TRP A 219 1.79 -10.10 -17.23
C TRP A 219 0.62 -9.92 -18.21
N ARG A 220 0.89 -9.41 -19.43
CA ARG A 220 -0.10 -9.23 -20.48
C ARG A 220 -0.52 -10.53 -21.19
N ALA A 221 0.27 -11.59 -21.12
CA ALA A 221 0.05 -12.86 -21.83
C ALA A 221 -1.02 -13.73 -21.17
#